data_4f95cd3235a0a3e9972677f8188ad4d6
#
_entry.id   4f95cd3235a0a3e9972677f8188ad4d6
#
_cell.length_a   1.000
_cell.length_b   1.000
_cell.length_c   1.000
_cell.angle_alpha   90.00
_cell.angle_beta   90.00
_cell.angle_gamma   90.00
#
_symmetry.space_group_name_H-M   'P 1'
#
loop_
_entity.id
_entity.type
_entity.pdbx_description
1 polymer ?
#
loop_
_entity_poly.entity_id
_entity_poly.type
_entity_poly.pdbx_seq_one_letter_code
_entity_poly.pdbx_strand_id
1 'polypeptide(L)'
;ALVLGIFYRNISLKSFWKIVVDSAKMSGMVVFLIGVSNILGWVMAFLQIPQAVSAALLGLTNNYIVILLIMNVILLIAGTFMDVTPAILIFTPLFLPIVKSFGMSPIHFGLILVYNLCIGNITPPVGNTLFVAIKVGDSTLAETIPYMLWYYVAILIGLLLVTYVPALSMGLPMMAGLA
;
A
#
# COMPACT_ATOMS: atom_id res chain seq x y z
N ALA A 1 -19.11 -16.57 2.17
CA ALA A 1 -19.22 -16.59 3.65
C ALA A 1 -20.66 -16.78 4.09
N LEU A 2 -21.65 -15.92 3.70
CA LEU A 2 -23.07 -16.02 4.11
C LEU A 2 -23.71 -17.38 3.75
N VAL A 3 -23.54 -17.83 2.50
CA VAL A 3 -24.07 -19.12 2.03
C VAL A 3 -23.54 -20.28 2.88
N LEU A 4 -22.24 -20.30 3.13
CA LEU A 4 -21.61 -21.31 3.99
C LEU A 4 -22.08 -21.21 5.44
N GLY A 5 -22.20 -20.00 5.98
CA GLY A 5 -22.69 -19.79 7.35
C GLY A 5 -24.14 -20.25 7.57
N ILE A 6 -25.00 -20.08 6.56
CA ILE A 6 -26.37 -20.58 6.57
C ILE A 6 -26.38 -22.12 6.45
N PHE A 7 -25.55 -22.66 5.55
CA PHE A 7 -25.46 -24.11 5.32
C PHE A 7 -24.98 -24.87 6.56
N TYR A 8 -23.97 -24.32 7.26
CA TYR A 8 -23.44 -24.87 8.50
C TYR A 8 -24.24 -24.51 9.75
N ARG A 9 -25.35 -23.76 9.63
CA ARG A 9 -26.21 -23.29 10.76
C ARG A 9 -25.44 -22.58 11.87
N ASN A 10 -24.28 -21.99 11.56
CA ASN A 10 -23.42 -21.31 12.55
C ASN A 10 -23.72 -19.82 12.73
N ILE A 11 -24.70 -19.26 12.01
CA ILE A 11 -25.06 -17.84 12.10
C ILE A 11 -26.40 -17.71 12.82
N SER A 12 -26.37 -17.18 14.06
CA SER A 12 -27.57 -16.73 14.74
C SER A 12 -27.99 -15.35 14.18
N LEU A 13 -29.29 -15.02 14.29
CA LEU A 13 -29.82 -13.72 13.84
C LEU A 13 -29.08 -12.54 14.51
N LYS A 14 -28.72 -12.70 15.80
CA LYS A 14 -27.95 -11.71 16.57
C LYS A 14 -26.53 -11.56 16.03
N SER A 15 -25.87 -12.65 15.68
CA SER A 15 -24.53 -12.66 15.08
C SER A 15 -24.55 -12.03 13.69
N PHE A 16 -25.56 -12.35 12.89
CA PHE A 16 -25.77 -11.74 11.57
C PHE A 16 -25.89 -10.22 11.66
N TRP A 17 -26.74 -9.70 12.57
CA TRP A 17 -26.95 -8.27 12.75
C TRP A 17 -25.66 -7.57 13.20
N LYS A 18 -24.88 -8.20 14.09
CA LYS A 18 -23.58 -7.69 14.52
C LYS A 18 -22.60 -7.58 13.34
N ILE A 19 -22.51 -8.62 12.52
CA ILE A 19 -21.63 -8.63 11.32
C ILE A 19 -22.02 -7.52 10.34
N VAL A 20 -23.33 -7.34 10.10
CA VAL A 20 -23.81 -6.26 9.20
C VAL A 20 -23.45 -4.88 9.74
N VAL A 21 -23.63 -4.63 11.03
CA VAL A 21 -23.27 -3.35 11.66
C VAL A 21 -21.76 -3.11 11.62
N ASP A 22 -20.97 -4.10 11.92
CA ASP A 22 -19.49 -3.98 11.90
C ASP A 22 -18.97 -3.77 10.47
N SER A 23 -19.55 -4.45 9.47
CA SER A 23 -19.25 -4.24 8.05
C SER A 23 -19.64 -2.83 7.59
N ALA A 24 -20.81 -2.34 8.01
CA ALA A 24 -21.26 -0.99 7.69
C ALA A 24 -20.34 0.09 8.30
N LYS A 25 -19.89 -0.12 9.55
CA LYS A 25 -18.92 0.77 10.20
C LYS A 25 -17.59 0.81 9.44
N MET A 26 -17.04 -0.35 9.06
CA MET A 26 -15.79 -0.42 8.27
C MET A 26 -15.95 0.27 6.91
N SER A 27 -17.04 0.00 6.20
CA SER A 27 -17.32 0.65 4.91
C SER A 27 -17.46 2.16 5.05
N GLY A 28 -18.20 2.63 6.08
CA GLY A 28 -18.37 4.05 6.39
C GLY A 28 -17.04 4.73 6.71
N MET A 29 -16.15 4.07 7.47
CA MET A 29 -14.81 4.58 7.76
C MET A 29 -13.98 4.75 6.48
N VAL A 30 -13.99 3.77 5.58
CA VAL A 30 -13.26 3.84 4.30
C VAL A 30 -13.78 4.98 3.44
N VAL A 31 -15.10 5.11 3.29
CA VAL A 31 -15.73 6.19 2.50
C VAL A 31 -15.39 7.57 3.11
N PHE A 32 -15.43 7.70 4.43
CA PHE A 32 -15.03 8.91 5.12
C PHE A 32 -13.56 9.27 4.87
N LEU A 33 -12.65 8.28 4.98
CA LEU A 33 -11.23 8.47 4.70
C LEU A 33 -10.98 8.92 3.25
N ILE A 34 -11.68 8.33 2.28
CA ILE A 34 -11.60 8.75 0.87
C ILE A 34 -12.05 10.22 0.72
N GLY A 35 -13.14 10.61 1.37
CA GLY A 35 -13.62 11.99 1.35
C GLY A 35 -12.60 12.99 1.90
N VAL A 36 -12.05 12.70 3.08
CA VAL A 36 -11.00 13.55 3.71
C VAL A 36 -9.73 13.59 2.87
N SER A 37 -9.33 12.47 2.27
CA SER A 37 -8.12 12.39 1.43
C SER A 37 -8.26 13.17 0.12
N ASN A 38 -9.46 13.27 -0.43
CA ASN A 38 -9.71 14.14 -1.59
C ASN A 38 -9.47 15.61 -1.25
N ILE A 39 -9.90 16.05 -0.05
CA ILE A 39 -9.61 17.41 0.44
C ILE A 39 -8.10 17.60 0.60
N LEU A 40 -7.41 16.64 1.21
CA LEU A 40 -5.96 16.67 1.35
C LEU A 40 -5.27 16.76 -0.01
N GLY A 41 -5.69 15.93 -1.00
CA GLY A 41 -5.16 15.97 -2.36
C GLY A 41 -5.33 17.33 -3.01
N TRP A 42 -6.49 17.98 -2.83
CA TRP A 42 -6.74 19.33 -3.33
C TRP A 42 -5.83 20.37 -2.65
N VAL A 43 -5.69 20.32 -1.32
CA VAL A 43 -4.80 21.22 -0.56
C VAL A 43 -3.35 21.04 -1.00
N MET A 44 -2.88 19.80 -1.16
CA MET A 44 -1.53 19.50 -1.64
C MET A 44 -1.27 20.06 -3.04
N ALA A 45 -2.26 19.94 -3.94
CA ALA A 45 -2.17 20.49 -5.28
C ALA A 45 -2.16 22.02 -5.27
N PHE A 46 -3.01 22.64 -4.44
CA PHE A 46 -3.07 24.10 -4.27
C PHE A 46 -1.76 24.67 -3.71
N LEU A 47 -1.16 24.02 -2.73
CA LEU A 47 0.12 24.39 -2.14
C LEU A 47 1.33 23.99 -2.99
N GLN A 48 1.10 23.35 -4.14
CA GLN A 48 2.15 22.85 -5.05
C GLN A 48 3.17 21.92 -4.36
N ILE A 49 2.73 21.18 -3.33
CA ILE A 49 3.59 20.25 -2.60
C ILE A 49 4.23 19.19 -3.51
N PRO A 50 3.50 18.54 -4.45
CA PRO A 50 4.12 17.59 -5.37
C PRO A 50 5.24 18.21 -6.22
N GLN A 51 5.07 19.47 -6.62
CA GLN A 51 6.08 20.20 -7.40
C GLN A 51 7.32 20.50 -6.55
N ALA A 52 7.15 20.91 -5.29
CA ALA A 52 8.25 21.13 -4.36
C ALA A 52 9.01 19.83 -4.07
N VAL A 53 8.32 18.73 -3.84
CA VAL A 53 8.94 17.40 -3.64
C VAL A 53 9.65 16.94 -4.90
N SER A 54 9.05 17.14 -6.08
CA SER A 54 9.69 16.84 -7.37
C SER A 54 10.98 17.63 -7.56
N ALA A 55 10.94 18.95 -7.32
CA ALA A 55 12.13 19.79 -7.41
C ALA A 55 13.23 19.36 -6.42
N ALA A 56 12.87 18.99 -5.20
CA ALA A 56 13.82 18.48 -4.22
C ALA A 56 14.46 17.16 -4.66
N LEU A 57 13.67 16.22 -5.18
CA LEU A 57 14.17 14.93 -5.69
C LEU A 57 15.06 15.11 -6.92
N LEU A 58 14.66 15.95 -7.87
CA LEU A 58 15.45 16.28 -9.07
C LEU A 58 16.70 17.09 -8.73
N GLY A 59 16.67 17.87 -7.64
CA GLY A 59 17.85 18.53 -7.09
C GLY A 59 18.89 17.58 -6.51
N LEU A 60 18.46 16.39 -6.05
CA LEU A 60 19.36 15.34 -5.57
C LEU A 60 19.98 14.54 -6.72
N THR A 61 19.19 14.23 -7.74
CA THR A 61 19.62 13.43 -8.88
C THR A 61 18.65 13.55 -10.06
N ASN A 62 19.17 13.48 -11.27
CA ASN A 62 18.38 13.36 -12.50
C ASN A 62 18.26 11.90 -12.97
N ASN A 63 18.80 10.96 -12.20
CA ASN A 63 18.75 9.56 -12.57
C ASN A 63 17.41 8.95 -12.11
N TYR A 64 16.59 8.55 -13.08
CA TYR A 64 15.29 7.92 -12.86
C TYR A 64 15.35 6.70 -11.91
N ILE A 65 16.39 5.86 -12.05
CA ILE A 65 16.58 4.66 -11.23
C ILE A 65 16.76 5.04 -9.75
N VAL A 66 17.57 6.08 -9.49
CA VAL A 66 17.83 6.56 -8.13
C VAL A 66 16.60 7.23 -7.53
N ILE A 67 15.83 7.95 -8.31
CA ILE A 67 14.57 8.57 -7.84
C ILE A 67 13.58 7.48 -7.42
N LEU A 68 13.40 6.44 -8.21
CA LEU A 68 12.53 5.31 -7.86
C LEU A 68 13.02 4.59 -6.59
N LEU A 69 14.33 4.44 -6.43
CA LEU A 69 14.90 3.84 -5.22
C LEU A 69 14.59 4.69 -3.98
N ILE A 70 14.78 6.01 -4.06
CA ILE A 70 14.45 6.94 -2.97
C ILE A 70 12.96 6.86 -2.64
N MET A 71 12.09 6.85 -3.65
CA MET A 71 10.65 6.71 -3.45
C MET A 71 10.29 5.37 -2.78
N ASN A 72 10.89 4.27 -3.20
CA ASN A 72 10.70 2.97 -2.56
C ASN A 72 11.10 3.00 -1.08
N VAL A 73 12.23 3.60 -0.73
CA VAL A 73 12.68 3.73 0.66
C VAL A 73 11.70 4.57 1.48
N ILE A 74 11.24 5.70 0.95
CA ILE A 74 10.24 6.55 1.63
C ILE A 74 8.94 5.78 1.86
N LEU A 75 8.45 5.07 0.85
CA LEU A 75 7.21 4.29 0.93
C LEU A 75 7.32 3.11 1.88
N LEU A 76 8.46 2.43 1.91
CA LEU A 76 8.72 1.35 2.88
C LEU A 76 8.68 1.88 4.30
N ILE A 77 9.40 2.97 4.59
CA ILE A 77 9.40 3.62 5.91
C ILE A 77 7.98 4.05 6.28
N ALA A 78 7.29 4.77 5.39
CA ALA A 78 5.92 5.21 5.64
C ALA A 78 4.98 4.03 5.93
N GLY A 79 5.09 2.94 5.16
CA GLY A 79 4.28 1.73 5.34
C GLY A 79 4.50 1.01 6.67
N THR A 80 5.68 1.18 7.33
CA THR A 80 5.90 0.62 8.67
C THR A 80 5.11 1.33 9.77
N PHE A 81 4.74 2.60 9.56
CA PHE A 81 4.04 3.44 10.55
C PHE A 81 2.57 3.68 10.24
N MET A 82 2.18 3.54 8.98
CA MET A 82 0.84 3.86 8.49
C MET A 82 0.18 2.62 7.91
N ASP A 83 -1.14 2.54 8.05
CA ASP A 83 -1.91 1.52 7.33
C ASP A 83 -1.92 1.78 5.81
N VAL A 84 -2.05 0.71 5.04
CA VAL A 84 -1.96 0.75 3.56
C VAL A 84 -2.97 1.72 2.96
N THR A 85 -4.22 1.69 3.44
CA THR A 85 -5.30 2.51 2.86
C THR A 85 -5.04 4.02 2.96
N PRO A 86 -4.80 4.61 4.16
CA PRO A 86 -4.50 6.03 4.25
C PRO A 86 -3.19 6.40 3.55
N ALA A 87 -2.19 5.52 3.57
CA ALA A 87 -0.92 5.78 2.90
C ALA A 87 -1.08 5.89 1.37
N ILE A 88 -1.86 5.01 0.72
CA ILE A 88 -2.18 5.13 -0.70
C ILE A 88 -2.80 6.48 -1.02
N LEU A 89 -3.77 6.92 -0.21
CA LEU A 89 -4.49 8.18 -0.44
C LEU A 89 -3.59 9.41 -0.31
N ILE A 90 -2.57 9.36 0.55
CA ILE A 90 -1.61 10.46 0.75
C ILE A 90 -0.52 10.44 -0.32
N PHE A 91 0.11 9.29 -0.56
CA PHE A 91 1.29 9.20 -1.42
C PHE A 91 0.97 9.17 -2.91
N THR A 92 -0.26 8.76 -3.30
CA THR A 92 -0.66 8.80 -4.72
C THR A 92 -0.63 10.22 -5.29
N PRO A 93 -1.33 11.22 -4.74
CA PRO A 93 -1.28 12.57 -5.27
C PRO A 93 0.11 13.23 -5.16
N LEU A 94 0.94 12.77 -4.21
CA LEU A 94 2.29 13.27 -4.02
C LEU A 94 3.26 12.78 -5.10
N PHE A 95 3.30 11.48 -5.36
CA PHE A 95 4.31 10.87 -6.22
C PHE A 95 3.86 10.64 -7.66
N LEU A 96 2.56 10.49 -7.92
CA LEU A 96 2.05 10.23 -9.28
C LEU A 96 2.45 11.33 -10.30
N PRO A 97 2.40 12.64 -9.99
CA PRO A 97 2.88 13.66 -10.92
C PRO A 97 4.37 13.51 -11.24
N ILE A 98 5.18 13.13 -10.25
CA ILE A 98 6.64 12.96 -10.40
C ILE A 98 6.93 11.80 -11.36
N VAL A 99 6.34 10.63 -11.14
CA VAL A 99 6.59 9.46 -12.01
C VAL A 99 6.02 9.65 -13.42
N LYS A 100 4.92 10.39 -13.56
CA LYS A 100 4.37 10.77 -14.87
C LYS A 100 5.31 11.69 -15.67
N SER A 101 6.06 12.58 -15.01
CA SER A 101 7.06 13.44 -15.71
C SER A 101 8.20 12.63 -16.34
N PHE A 102 8.43 11.40 -15.84
CA PHE A 102 9.38 10.44 -16.42
C PHE A 102 8.72 9.46 -17.43
N GLY A 103 7.44 9.64 -17.75
CA GLY A 103 6.72 8.78 -18.70
C GLY A 103 6.29 7.43 -18.10
N MET A 104 6.30 7.26 -16.75
CA MET A 104 5.85 6.03 -16.13
C MET A 104 4.32 5.91 -16.18
N SER A 105 3.82 4.71 -16.47
CA SER A 105 2.40 4.40 -16.40
C SER A 105 1.86 4.51 -14.97
N PRO A 106 0.68 5.11 -14.75
CA PRO A 106 0.01 5.13 -13.45
C PRO A 106 -0.26 3.73 -12.88
N ILE A 107 -0.51 2.73 -13.74
CA ILE A 107 -0.74 1.35 -13.34
C ILE A 107 0.53 0.76 -12.74
N HIS A 108 1.67 0.96 -13.41
CA HIS A 108 2.96 0.50 -12.93
C HIS A 108 3.32 1.15 -11.59
N PHE A 109 3.17 2.45 -11.47
CA PHE A 109 3.37 3.18 -10.21
C PHE A 109 2.44 2.69 -9.11
N GLY A 110 1.16 2.48 -9.41
CA GLY A 110 0.18 1.97 -8.45
C GLY A 110 0.59 0.62 -7.86
N LEU A 111 1.12 -0.29 -8.68
CA LEU A 111 1.63 -1.58 -8.21
C LEU A 111 2.85 -1.42 -7.30
N ILE A 112 3.81 -0.57 -7.66
CA ILE A 112 4.99 -0.26 -6.84
C ILE A 112 4.55 0.31 -5.48
N LEU A 113 3.63 1.27 -5.49
CA LEU A 113 3.11 1.92 -4.29
C LEU A 113 2.48 0.90 -3.34
N VAL A 114 1.52 0.11 -3.83
CA VAL A 114 0.83 -0.90 -3.02
C VAL A 114 1.80 -1.94 -2.49
N TYR A 115 2.71 -2.43 -3.33
CA TYR A 115 3.67 -3.45 -2.95
C TYR A 115 4.60 -2.97 -1.82
N ASN A 116 5.12 -1.73 -1.92
CA ASN A 116 5.92 -1.10 -0.86
C ASN A 116 5.15 -1.02 0.47
N LEU A 117 3.93 -0.49 0.42
CA LEU A 117 3.12 -0.29 1.62
C LEU A 117 2.73 -1.62 2.27
N CYS A 118 2.45 -2.66 1.48
CA CYS A 118 2.19 -4.00 2.00
C CYS A 118 3.42 -4.59 2.70
N ILE A 119 4.64 -4.40 2.16
CA ILE A 119 5.88 -4.81 2.84
C ILE A 119 6.04 -4.03 4.15
N GLY A 120 5.84 -2.72 4.12
CA GLY A 120 5.90 -1.88 5.32
C GLY A 120 4.94 -2.38 6.40
N ASN A 121 3.71 -2.74 6.04
CA ASN A 121 2.67 -3.18 6.97
C ASN A 121 2.95 -4.54 7.66
N ILE A 122 3.89 -5.33 7.15
CA ILE A 122 4.40 -6.53 7.81
C ILE A 122 5.77 -6.34 8.46
N THR A 123 6.33 -5.11 8.41
CA THR A 123 7.68 -4.81 8.89
C THR A 123 7.63 -4.06 10.24
N PRO A 124 8.43 -4.47 11.25
CA PRO A 124 8.57 -3.71 12.48
C PRO A 124 9.04 -2.25 12.19
N PRO A 125 8.72 -1.24 13.00
CA PRO A 125 8.29 -1.34 14.41
C PRO A 125 6.77 -1.44 14.62
N VAL A 126 5.94 -0.95 13.69
CA VAL A 126 4.48 -0.95 13.90
C VAL A 126 3.81 -2.14 13.22
N GLY A 127 4.05 -2.39 11.93
CA GLY A 127 3.61 -3.57 11.16
C GLY A 127 2.27 -4.16 11.58
N ASN A 128 1.17 -3.45 11.37
CA ASN A 128 -0.16 -3.82 11.90
C ASN A 128 -0.54 -5.27 11.60
N THR A 129 -0.30 -5.72 10.37
CA THR A 129 -0.60 -7.09 9.95
C THR A 129 0.30 -8.11 10.66
N LEU A 130 1.57 -7.78 10.90
CA LEU A 130 2.51 -8.63 11.61
C LEU A 130 2.04 -8.90 13.05
N PHE A 131 1.65 -7.85 13.78
CA PHE A 131 1.16 -8.01 15.15
C PHE A 131 -0.13 -8.82 15.24
N VAL A 132 -1.03 -8.64 14.28
CA VAL A 132 -2.25 -9.47 14.20
C VAL A 132 -1.89 -10.94 13.95
N ALA A 133 -0.98 -11.20 13.01
CA ALA A 133 -0.53 -12.56 12.70
C ALA A 133 0.15 -13.25 13.89
N ILE A 134 1.03 -12.54 14.60
CA ILE A 134 1.71 -13.03 15.81
C ILE A 134 0.68 -13.39 16.89
N LYS A 135 -0.31 -12.52 17.11
CA LYS A 135 -1.37 -12.75 18.11
C LYS A 135 -2.24 -13.96 17.77
N VAL A 136 -2.57 -14.13 16.48
CA VAL A 136 -3.39 -15.28 16.03
C VAL A 136 -2.57 -16.58 16.06
N GLY A 137 -1.27 -16.50 15.77
CA GLY A 137 -0.35 -17.63 15.80
C GLY A 137 0.17 -18.01 17.20
N ASP A 138 -0.28 -17.30 18.25
CA ASP A 138 0.14 -17.50 19.64
C ASP A 138 1.68 -17.53 19.79
N SER A 139 2.36 -16.62 19.09
CA SER A 139 3.83 -16.49 19.03
C SER A 139 4.28 -15.14 19.56
N THR A 140 5.57 -14.92 19.60
CA THR A 140 6.18 -13.64 19.98
C THR A 140 6.93 -12.99 18.82
N LEU A 141 7.10 -11.66 18.86
CA LEU A 141 7.85 -10.93 17.85
C LEU A 141 9.30 -11.44 17.76
N ALA A 142 9.92 -11.72 18.91
CA ALA A 142 11.29 -12.18 18.99
C ALA A 142 11.49 -13.55 18.34
N GLU A 143 10.51 -14.44 18.44
CA GLU A 143 10.52 -15.77 17.81
C GLU A 143 10.26 -15.68 16.31
N THR A 144 9.43 -14.73 15.86
CA THR A 144 8.98 -14.63 14.47
C THR A 144 10.00 -13.95 13.57
N ILE A 145 10.67 -12.87 14.05
CA ILE A 145 11.60 -12.05 13.25
C ILE A 145 12.70 -12.87 12.56
N PRO A 146 13.42 -13.80 13.22
CA PRO A 146 14.49 -14.54 12.58
C PRO A 146 14.05 -15.34 11.34
N TYR A 147 12.84 -15.90 11.40
CA TYR A 147 12.28 -16.64 10.27
C TYR A 147 11.78 -15.71 9.17
N MET A 148 11.27 -14.53 9.53
CA MET A 148 10.81 -13.53 8.55
C MET A 148 11.93 -12.88 7.75
N LEU A 149 13.17 -12.89 8.26
CA LEU A 149 14.30 -12.20 7.61
C LEU A 149 14.51 -12.69 6.17
N TRP A 150 14.43 -14.00 5.95
CA TRP A 150 14.55 -14.59 4.62
C TRP A 150 13.41 -14.22 3.69
N TYR A 151 12.19 -14.10 4.24
CA TYR A 151 11.04 -13.62 3.48
C TYR A 151 11.19 -12.14 3.12
N TYR A 152 11.72 -11.30 4.02
CA TYR A 152 11.99 -9.89 3.68
C TYR A 152 12.99 -9.77 2.54
N VAL A 153 14.05 -10.55 2.53
CA VAL A 153 15.00 -10.55 1.40
C VAL A 153 14.29 -10.92 0.10
N ALA A 154 13.48 -11.97 0.10
CA ALA A 154 12.76 -12.41 -1.10
C ALA A 154 11.76 -11.35 -1.61
N ILE A 155 10.96 -10.75 -0.71
CA ILE A 155 9.97 -9.74 -1.11
C ILE A 155 10.61 -8.41 -1.50
N LEU A 156 11.76 -8.03 -0.93
CA LEU A 156 12.53 -6.85 -1.35
C LEU A 156 13.14 -7.06 -2.74
N ILE A 157 13.65 -8.26 -3.05
CA ILE A 157 14.07 -8.60 -4.41
C ILE A 157 12.88 -8.51 -5.36
N GLY A 158 11.72 -9.06 -4.98
CA GLY A 158 10.48 -8.93 -5.74
C GLY A 158 10.07 -7.47 -5.99
N LEU A 159 10.19 -6.62 -4.98
CA LEU A 159 9.94 -5.18 -5.09
C LEU A 159 10.86 -4.52 -6.12
N LEU A 160 12.17 -4.80 -6.06
CA LEU A 160 13.12 -4.26 -7.03
C LEU A 160 12.83 -4.75 -8.45
N LEU A 161 12.49 -6.02 -8.61
CA LEU A 161 12.09 -6.57 -9.90
C LEU A 161 10.84 -5.87 -10.44
N VAL A 162 9.79 -5.73 -9.63
CA VAL A 162 8.57 -5.02 -10.02
C VAL A 162 8.85 -3.56 -10.34
N THR A 163 9.73 -2.89 -9.59
CA THR A 163 10.06 -1.48 -9.79
C THR A 163 10.81 -1.24 -11.11
N TYR A 164 11.78 -2.11 -11.44
CA TYR A 164 12.70 -1.88 -12.56
C TYR A 164 12.39 -2.71 -13.81
N VAL A 165 11.47 -3.67 -13.72
CA VAL A 165 11.02 -4.47 -14.86
C VAL A 165 9.54 -4.22 -15.14
N PRO A 166 9.18 -3.17 -15.93
CA PRO A 166 7.79 -2.81 -16.21
C PRO A 166 6.96 -3.94 -16.81
N ALA A 167 7.60 -4.86 -17.51
CA ALA A 167 6.91 -6.01 -18.12
C ALA A 167 6.16 -6.88 -17.07
N LEU A 168 6.65 -6.96 -15.83
CA LEU A 168 6.00 -7.73 -14.77
C LEU A 168 4.66 -7.11 -14.34
N SER A 169 4.57 -5.78 -14.34
CA SER A 169 3.36 -5.06 -13.93
C SER A 169 2.43 -4.72 -15.09
N MET A 170 3.01 -4.47 -16.28
CA MET A 170 2.28 -3.99 -17.44
C MET A 170 1.92 -5.12 -18.43
N GLY A 171 2.53 -6.30 -18.30
CA GLY A 171 2.31 -7.39 -19.23
C GLY A 171 0.84 -7.81 -19.37
N LEU A 172 0.15 -8.05 -18.25
CA LEU A 172 -1.28 -8.38 -18.27
C LEU A 172 -2.17 -7.20 -18.71
N PRO A 173 -2.01 -5.96 -18.21
CA PRO A 173 -2.76 -4.81 -18.71
C PRO A 173 -2.58 -4.56 -20.20
N MET A 174 -1.37 -4.70 -20.74
CA MET A 174 -1.10 -4.56 -22.18
C MET A 174 -1.80 -5.65 -23.00
N MET A 175 -1.77 -6.90 -22.55
CA MET A 175 -2.48 -8.00 -23.21
C MET A 175 -4.00 -7.81 -23.18
N ALA A 176 -4.52 -7.16 -22.16
CA ALA A 176 -5.95 -6.83 -22.02
C ALA A 176 -6.36 -5.54 -22.75
N GLY A 177 -5.44 -4.83 -23.39
CA GLY A 177 -5.70 -3.55 -24.07
C GLY A 177 -6.02 -2.39 -23.13
N LEU A 178 -5.57 -2.46 -21.87
CA LEU A 178 -5.85 -1.47 -20.81
C LEU A 178 -4.64 -0.53 -20.54
N ALA A 179 -3.58 -0.63 -21.32
CA ALA A 179 -2.35 0.16 -21.13
C ALA A 179 -1.81 0.68 -22.46
#